data_0aedb17827485cc1bbf780c0c2ff4c69
#
_entry.id   0aedb17827485cc1bbf780c0c2ff4c69
#
_cell.length_a   1.000
_cell.length_b   1.000
_cell.length_c   1.000
_cell.angle_alpha   90.00
_cell.angle_beta   90.00
_cell.angle_gamma   90.00
#
_symmetry.space_group_name_H-M   'P 1'
#
loop_
_entity.id
_entity.type
_entity.pdbx_description
1 polymer ?
#
loop_
_entity_poly.entity_id
_entity_poly.type
_entity_poly.pdbx_seq_one_letter_code
_entity_poly.pdbx_strand_id
1 'polypeptide(L)'
;MIHRRDFLKRGAICTGAAALSSQVAAETEGESEVPAGSYNYRRPSFRKGSRLLFIGDSITDMKWGRNEKDRNHYLGHSYVYLIASRLGVDMPEAQLEFFNRGHSGNRISDLRSRWKTDVIDMKPDLLSVLVGVNDRKVKKGASFDAEKWGADYH
;
A
#
# COMPACT_ATOMS: atom_id res chain seq x y z
N MET A 1 1.66 10.65 -37.99
CA MET A 1 0.87 10.30 -36.78
C MET A 1 0.19 8.98 -37.07
N ILE A 2 0.73 7.85 -36.60
CA ILE A 2 0.22 6.49 -36.91
C ILE A 2 -0.79 6.12 -35.82
N HIS A 3 -2.04 5.87 -36.21
CA HIS A 3 -3.12 5.55 -35.29
C HIS A 3 -2.97 4.11 -34.76
N ARG A 4 -3.15 3.91 -33.46
CA ARG A 4 -3.04 2.63 -32.72
C ARG A 4 -3.95 1.49 -33.24
N ARG A 5 -4.86 1.80 -34.16
CA ARG A 5 -5.82 0.84 -34.72
C ARG A 5 -5.33 0.06 -35.96
N ASP A 6 -4.20 0.45 -36.55
CA ASP A 6 -3.73 -0.15 -37.80
C ASP A 6 -2.74 -1.32 -37.58
N PHE A 7 -2.35 -1.58 -36.34
CA PHE A 7 -1.42 -2.67 -36.02
C PHE A 7 -2.05 -4.08 -35.99
N LEU A 8 -3.38 -4.17 -35.93
CA LEU A 8 -4.09 -5.45 -35.78
C LEU A 8 -4.66 -6.04 -37.09
N LYS A 9 -4.35 -5.48 -38.26
CA LYS A 9 -4.94 -5.93 -39.55
C LYS A 9 -3.99 -6.60 -40.52
N ARG A 10 -2.80 -7.06 -40.10
CA ARG A 10 -1.92 -7.85 -40.98
C ARG A 10 -1.50 -9.14 -40.30
N GLY A 11 -2.45 -10.04 -40.10
CA GLY A 11 -2.22 -11.46 -39.82
C GLY A 11 -2.55 -12.28 -41.07
N ALA A 12 -1.53 -12.88 -41.68
CA ALA A 12 -1.68 -13.73 -42.86
C ALA A 12 -2.43 -14.99 -42.53
N ILE A 13 -3.36 -15.35 -43.43
CA ILE A 13 -4.07 -16.63 -43.43
C ILE A 13 -3.09 -17.69 -43.94
N CYS A 14 -2.74 -18.67 -43.13
CA CYS A 14 -2.19 -19.94 -43.57
C CYS A 14 -3.22 -21.03 -43.27
N THR A 15 -3.85 -21.51 -44.37
CA THR A 15 -4.66 -22.74 -44.36
C THR A 15 -3.73 -23.95 -44.36
N GLY A 16 -3.84 -24.80 -43.34
CA GLY A 16 -3.20 -26.09 -43.30
C GLY A 16 -3.90 -26.97 -42.29
N ALA A 17 -4.83 -27.81 -42.76
CA ALA A 17 -5.49 -28.79 -41.92
C ALA A 17 -4.53 -29.92 -41.58
N ALA A 18 -4.24 -30.10 -40.29
CA ALA A 18 -3.75 -31.35 -39.74
C ALA A 18 -4.38 -31.54 -38.37
N ALA A 19 -5.26 -32.51 -38.28
CA ALA A 19 -5.84 -32.95 -37.01
C ALA A 19 -4.75 -33.64 -36.19
N LEU A 20 -4.33 -33.00 -35.12
CA LEU A 20 -3.57 -33.63 -34.06
C LEU A 20 -4.39 -33.46 -32.77
N SER A 21 -4.99 -34.57 -32.37
CA SER A 21 -5.56 -34.72 -31.02
C SER A 21 -4.42 -34.65 -29.99
N SER A 22 -4.13 -33.49 -29.47
CA SER A 22 -3.31 -33.35 -28.29
C SER A 22 -4.22 -33.36 -27.07
N GLN A 23 -4.14 -34.42 -26.31
CA GLN A 23 -4.61 -34.47 -24.94
C GLN A 23 -3.90 -33.34 -24.19
N VAL A 24 -4.65 -32.31 -23.82
CA VAL A 24 -4.19 -31.35 -22.85
C VAL A 24 -4.19 -32.09 -21.52
N ALA A 25 -3.01 -32.60 -21.14
CA ALA A 25 -2.76 -32.98 -19.78
C ALA A 25 -2.95 -31.71 -18.95
N ALA A 26 -3.91 -31.71 -18.02
CA ALA A 26 -4.00 -30.70 -16.99
C ALA A 26 -2.71 -30.82 -16.17
N GLU A 27 -1.76 -29.95 -16.46
CA GLU A 27 -0.66 -29.72 -15.55
C GLU A 27 -1.31 -29.11 -14.28
N THR A 28 -1.45 -29.95 -13.26
CA THR A 28 -1.61 -29.46 -11.90
C THR A 28 -0.37 -28.63 -11.62
N GLU A 29 -0.54 -27.29 -11.60
CA GLU A 29 0.49 -26.41 -11.09
C GLU A 29 0.80 -26.89 -9.68
N GLY A 30 1.92 -27.60 -9.54
CA GLY A 30 2.44 -28.02 -8.25
C GLY A 30 2.70 -26.75 -7.48
N GLU A 31 2.07 -26.60 -6.30
CA GLU A 31 2.46 -25.60 -5.31
C GLU A 31 3.98 -25.66 -5.21
N SER A 32 4.65 -24.60 -5.66
CA SER A 32 6.10 -24.49 -5.51
C SER A 32 6.38 -24.51 -4.02
N GLU A 33 6.97 -25.60 -3.52
CA GLU A 33 7.43 -25.67 -2.14
C GLU A 33 8.40 -24.52 -1.89
N VAL A 34 7.95 -23.57 -1.07
CA VAL A 34 8.76 -22.43 -0.66
C VAL A 34 9.89 -22.99 0.20
N PRO A 35 11.19 -22.76 -0.14
CA PRO A 35 12.30 -23.35 0.61
C PRO A 35 12.24 -23.04 2.09
N ALA A 36 12.58 -24.01 2.94
CA ALA A 36 12.65 -23.83 4.39
C ALA A 36 13.59 -22.65 4.72
N GLY A 37 13.04 -21.59 5.34
CA GLY A 37 13.75 -20.33 5.63
C GLY A 37 13.32 -19.16 4.75
N SER A 38 12.46 -19.35 3.76
CA SER A 38 11.87 -18.24 3.00
C SER A 38 10.77 -17.55 3.81
N TYR A 39 10.60 -16.25 3.54
CA TYR A 39 9.59 -15.44 4.19
C TYR A 39 8.17 -15.96 3.86
N ASN A 40 7.48 -16.50 4.86
CA ASN A 40 6.13 -17.03 4.71
C ASN A 40 5.11 -15.87 4.85
N TYR A 41 4.84 -15.18 3.74
CA TYR A 41 3.82 -14.14 3.70
C TYR A 41 2.42 -14.77 3.72
N ARG A 42 1.72 -14.56 4.83
CA ARG A 42 0.29 -14.88 4.91
C ARG A 42 -0.52 -13.68 4.45
N ARG A 43 -1.30 -13.87 3.40
CA ARG A 43 -2.20 -12.83 2.89
C ARG A 43 -3.21 -12.46 3.97
N PRO A 44 -3.33 -11.16 4.33
CA PRO A 44 -4.36 -10.73 5.27
C PRO A 44 -5.76 -10.92 4.66
N SER A 45 -6.77 -11.12 5.52
CA SER A 45 -8.16 -11.18 5.09
C SER A 45 -8.83 -9.83 5.33
N PHE A 46 -9.36 -9.23 4.26
CA PHE A 46 -10.11 -7.98 4.31
C PHE A 46 -11.48 -8.16 3.66
N ARG A 47 -12.45 -7.39 4.13
CA ARG A 47 -13.75 -7.27 3.44
C ARG A 47 -13.59 -6.39 2.19
N LYS A 48 -14.46 -6.57 1.23
CA LYS A 48 -14.53 -5.71 0.04
C LYS A 48 -14.76 -4.25 0.46
N GLY A 49 -13.93 -3.35 -0.09
CA GLY A 49 -13.98 -1.93 0.21
C GLY A 49 -13.38 -1.54 1.56
N SER A 50 -12.63 -2.44 2.23
CA SER A 50 -11.96 -2.09 3.49
C SER A 50 -11.01 -0.92 3.31
N ARG A 51 -11.01 -0.02 4.30
CA ARG A 51 -10.21 1.20 4.36
C ARG A 51 -8.96 1.00 5.19
N LEU A 52 -7.80 1.14 4.58
CA LEU A 52 -6.50 1.02 5.20
C LEU A 52 -5.87 2.42 5.31
N LEU A 53 -5.76 2.92 6.52
CA LEU A 53 -5.26 4.26 6.81
C LEU A 53 -3.88 4.19 7.47
N PHE A 54 -2.96 4.98 6.97
CA PHE A 54 -1.59 5.08 7.45
C PHE A 54 -1.32 6.51 7.91
N ILE A 55 -1.07 6.70 9.20
CA ILE A 55 -0.77 8.00 9.80
C ILE A 55 0.61 8.00 10.43
N GLY A 56 1.31 9.11 10.36
CA GLY A 56 2.66 9.21 10.91
C GLY A 56 3.39 10.48 10.51
N ASP A 57 4.71 10.39 10.55
CA ASP A 57 5.63 11.48 10.20
C ASP A 57 6.17 11.39 8.75
N SER A 58 7.39 11.86 8.52
CA SER A 58 8.02 11.87 7.20
C SER A 58 8.23 10.49 6.59
N ILE A 59 8.36 9.44 7.41
CA ILE A 59 8.54 8.06 6.95
C ILE A 59 7.26 7.56 6.27
N THR A 60 6.11 7.97 6.76
CA THR A 60 4.80 7.68 6.17
C THR A 60 4.47 8.65 5.03
N ASP A 61 4.75 9.94 5.22
CA ASP A 61 4.44 11.02 4.28
C ASP A 61 5.03 10.79 2.88
N MET A 62 6.34 10.76 2.79
CA MET A 62 7.11 10.63 1.53
C MET A 62 6.43 11.29 0.32
N LYS A 63 6.06 12.57 0.50
CA LYS A 63 5.48 13.45 -0.54
C LYS A 63 4.16 12.95 -1.14
N TRP A 64 3.25 12.43 -0.35
CA TRP A 64 1.90 12.24 -0.86
C TRP A 64 1.22 13.59 -1.19
N GLY A 65 0.29 13.62 -2.14
CA GLY A 65 -0.26 14.82 -2.77
C GLY A 65 -1.14 15.72 -1.90
N ARG A 66 -1.27 15.45 -0.61
CA ARG A 66 -2.11 16.21 0.36
C ARG A 66 -3.60 16.24 0.05
N ASN A 67 -4.01 15.59 -1.01
CA ASN A 67 -5.43 15.43 -1.34
C ASN A 67 -5.64 14.16 -2.16
N GLU A 68 -6.84 13.62 -2.10
CA GLU A 68 -7.20 12.35 -2.75
C GLU A 68 -7.44 12.51 -4.26
N LYS A 69 -7.43 13.73 -4.78
CA LYS A 69 -7.60 14.04 -6.20
C LYS A 69 -6.27 13.99 -6.95
N ASP A 70 -5.14 14.12 -6.25
CA ASP A 70 -3.81 14.01 -6.84
C ASP A 70 -3.47 12.55 -7.14
N ARG A 71 -3.84 12.11 -8.31
CA ARG A 71 -3.62 10.73 -8.76
C ARG A 71 -2.15 10.37 -9.00
N ASN A 72 -1.26 11.35 -9.11
CA ASN A 72 0.17 11.11 -9.35
C ASN A 72 0.92 10.84 -8.06
N HIS A 73 0.54 11.50 -6.96
CA HIS A 73 1.22 11.41 -5.67
C HIS A 73 0.27 10.98 -4.53
N TYR A 74 -0.84 10.40 -4.87
CA TYR A 74 -1.93 10.05 -3.97
C TYR A 74 -1.48 9.33 -2.69
N LEU A 75 -0.57 8.36 -2.81
CA LEU A 75 -0.04 7.62 -1.66
C LEU A 75 1.39 8.01 -1.28
N GLY A 76 2.04 8.91 -2.02
CA GLY A 76 3.46 9.21 -1.86
C GLY A 76 4.35 8.07 -2.32
N HIS A 77 5.59 8.05 -1.81
CA HIS A 77 6.63 7.11 -2.22
C HIS A 77 7.14 6.24 -1.04
N SER A 78 6.32 6.12 0.02
CA SER A 78 6.67 5.37 1.23
C SER A 78 6.28 3.89 1.14
N TYR A 79 6.48 3.20 2.26
CA TYR A 79 5.97 1.83 2.47
C TYR A 79 4.45 1.72 2.22
N VAL A 80 3.70 2.80 2.37
CA VAL A 80 2.25 2.86 2.08
C VAL A 80 1.98 2.51 0.62
N TYR A 81 2.75 3.10 -0.31
CA TYR A 81 2.67 2.80 -1.73
C TYR A 81 3.01 1.34 -2.03
N LEU A 82 4.06 0.80 -1.39
CA LEU A 82 4.47 -0.60 -1.58
C LEU A 82 3.39 -1.58 -1.09
N ILE A 83 2.81 -1.32 0.08
CA ILE A 83 1.71 -2.14 0.62
C ILE A 83 0.49 -2.06 -0.30
N ALA A 84 0.10 -0.86 -0.73
CA ALA A 84 -1.06 -0.68 -1.60
C ALA A 84 -0.86 -1.37 -2.96
N SER A 85 0.33 -1.26 -3.54
CA SER A 85 0.67 -1.93 -4.80
C SER A 85 0.62 -3.45 -4.64
N ARG A 86 1.19 -3.97 -3.56
CA ARG A 86 1.22 -5.41 -3.30
C ARG A 86 -0.19 -5.97 -3.09
N LEU A 87 -0.96 -5.39 -2.17
CA LEU A 87 -2.32 -5.84 -1.89
C LEU A 87 -3.27 -5.61 -3.07
N GLY A 88 -3.07 -4.54 -3.83
CA GLY A 88 -3.83 -4.29 -5.06
C GLY A 88 -3.64 -5.36 -6.13
N VAL A 89 -2.44 -5.95 -6.21
CA VAL A 89 -2.15 -7.08 -7.12
C VAL A 89 -2.66 -8.39 -6.54
N ASP A 90 -2.43 -8.64 -5.25
CA ASP A 90 -2.77 -9.91 -4.61
C ASP A 90 -4.28 -10.08 -4.35
N MET A 91 -5.04 -8.98 -4.26
CA MET A 91 -6.46 -8.96 -3.86
C MET A 91 -7.30 -7.94 -4.64
N PRO A 92 -7.26 -7.93 -5.99
CA PRO A 92 -7.96 -6.91 -6.79
C PRO A 92 -9.47 -6.92 -6.58
N GLU A 93 -10.05 -8.08 -6.29
CA GLU A 93 -11.48 -8.25 -6.01
C GLU A 93 -11.92 -7.61 -4.70
N ALA A 94 -10.98 -7.44 -3.76
CA ALA A 94 -11.28 -6.82 -2.45
C ALA A 94 -11.51 -5.31 -2.55
N GLN A 95 -11.10 -4.65 -3.66
CA GLN A 95 -11.29 -3.22 -3.90
C GLN A 95 -10.91 -2.36 -2.68
N LEU A 96 -9.72 -2.63 -2.11
CA LEU A 96 -9.21 -1.96 -0.92
C LEU A 96 -8.99 -0.47 -1.17
N GLU A 97 -9.34 0.36 -0.19
CA GLU A 97 -9.09 1.79 -0.19
C GLU A 97 -7.86 2.10 0.70
N PHE A 98 -6.90 2.85 0.16
CA PHE A 98 -5.66 3.20 0.87
C PHE A 98 -5.56 4.70 1.07
N PHE A 99 -5.23 5.11 2.30
CA PHE A 99 -5.12 6.52 2.67
C PHE A 99 -3.79 6.79 3.36
N ASN A 100 -2.99 7.69 2.81
CA ASN A 100 -1.80 8.22 3.46
C ASN A 100 -2.16 9.53 4.17
N ARG A 101 -1.89 9.59 5.48
CA ARG A 101 -2.06 10.76 6.37
C ARG A 101 -0.76 11.09 7.10
N GLY A 102 0.38 10.73 6.52
CA GLY A 102 1.69 11.14 7.02
C GLY A 102 1.92 12.63 6.84
N HIS A 103 2.59 13.25 7.79
CA HIS A 103 3.06 14.63 7.72
C HIS A 103 4.49 14.74 8.23
N SER A 104 5.40 15.17 7.36
CA SER A 104 6.81 15.32 7.70
C SER A 104 7.02 16.21 8.92
N GLY A 105 7.86 15.76 9.84
CA GLY A 105 8.17 16.48 11.07
C GLY A 105 7.19 16.24 12.22
N ASN A 106 6.06 15.58 11.99
CA ASN A 106 5.07 15.36 13.04
C ASN A 106 5.64 14.53 14.19
N ARG A 107 5.19 14.92 15.37
CA ARG A 107 5.35 14.25 16.65
C ARG A 107 4.03 13.60 17.05
N ILE A 108 4.04 12.87 18.16
CA ILE A 108 2.83 12.23 18.67
C ILE A 108 1.75 13.26 19.03
N SER A 109 2.15 14.39 19.62
CA SER A 109 1.25 15.51 19.92
C SER A 109 0.57 16.09 18.68
N ASP A 110 1.27 16.13 17.54
CA ASP A 110 0.72 16.61 16.28
C ASP A 110 -0.33 15.64 15.73
N LEU A 111 -0.09 14.33 15.83
CA LEU A 111 -1.08 13.32 15.47
C LEU A 111 -2.34 13.47 16.33
N ARG A 112 -2.17 13.65 17.63
CA ARG A 112 -3.28 13.86 18.56
C ARG A 112 -4.13 15.07 18.17
N SER A 113 -3.52 16.18 17.76
CA SER A 113 -4.25 17.40 17.37
C SER A 113 -5.17 17.22 16.16
N ARG A 114 -4.83 16.30 15.24
CA ARG A 114 -5.58 16.02 14.02
C ARG A 114 -6.25 14.64 14.01
N TRP A 115 -6.23 13.93 15.16
CA TRP A 115 -6.73 12.56 15.27
C TRP A 115 -8.18 12.41 14.86
N LYS A 116 -9.03 13.37 15.26
CA LYS A 116 -10.44 13.34 14.91
C LYS A 116 -10.62 13.35 13.37
N THR A 117 -10.02 14.32 12.71
CA THR A 117 -10.20 14.54 11.26
C THR A 117 -9.55 13.44 10.43
N ASP A 118 -8.31 13.08 10.79
CA ASP A 118 -7.49 12.19 9.96
C ASP A 118 -7.64 10.71 10.29
N VAL A 119 -8.30 10.37 11.41
CA VAL A 119 -8.54 8.97 11.80
C VAL A 119 -10.02 8.70 12.04
N ILE A 120 -10.64 9.37 13.03
CA ILE A 120 -11.99 9.02 13.46
C ILE A 120 -13.01 9.26 12.33
N ASP A 121 -12.96 10.44 11.71
CA ASP A 121 -13.90 10.81 10.64
C ASP A 121 -13.69 9.98 9.35
N MET A 122 -12.47 9.44 9.17
CA MET A 122 -12.12 8.56 8.05
C MET A 122 -12.67 7.14 8.19
N LYS A 123 -13.01 6.71 9.41
CA LYS A 123 -13.58 5.38 9.71
C LYS A 123 -12.79 4.23 9.09
N PRO A 124 -11.49 4.08 9.40
CA PRO A 124 -10.69 3.01 8.82
C PRO A 124 -11.06 1.64 9.40
N ASP A 125 -10.98 0.59 8.58
CA ASP A 125 -11.04 -0.81 9.02
C ASP A 125 -9.68 -1.27 9.57
N LEU A 126 -8.59 -0.68 9.06
CA LEU A 126 -7.24 -0.88 9.57
C LEU A 126 -6.54 0.47 9.71
N LEU A 127 -5.95 0.70 10.88
CA LEU A 127 -5.11 1.87 11.16
C LEU A 127 -3.68 1.44 11.42
N SER A 128 -2.74 2.04 10.69
CA SER A 128 -1.30 1.93 10.94
C SER A 128 -0.77 3.27 11.44
N VAL A 129 -0.11 3.27 12.60
CA VAL A 129 0.50 4.46 13.21
C VAL A 129 2.00 4.27 13.27
N LEU A 130 2.76 5.15 12.62
CA LEU A 130 4.22 5.16 12.66
C LEU A 130 4.73 6.57 12.95
N VAL A 131 5.09 6.82 14.21
CA VAL A 131 5.54 8.12 14.73
C VAL A 131 6.50 7.93 15.89
N GLY A 132 7.25 8.97 16.25
CA GLY A 132 8.11 8.97 17.44
C GLY A 132 9.55 9.44 17.16
N VAL A 133 10.05 9.29 15.95
CA VAL A 133 11.44 9.70 15.63
C VAL A 133 11.67 11.19 15.85
N ASN A 134 10.66 12.02 15.64
CA ASN A 134 10.76 13.46 15.84
C ASN A 134 10.58 13.87 17.31
N ASP A 135 9.93 13.04 18.12
CA ASP A 135 9.76 13.25 19.55
C ASP A 135 11.11 13.21 20.29
N ARG A 136 12.06 12.41 19.80
CA ARG A 136 13.42 12.32 20.32
C ARG A 136 14.28 13.56 20.03
N LYS A 137 13.86 14.45 19.13
CA LYS A 137 14.56 15.69 18.82
C LYS A 137 14.30 16.71 19.92
N VAL A 138 15.07 16.65 20.99
CA VAL A 138 15.06 17.64 22.08
C VAL A 138 15.94 18.84 21.71
N LYS A 139 15.61 20.02 22.24
CA LYS A 139 16.48 21.21 22.11
C LYS A 139 17.84 20.91 22.73
N LYS A 140 18.90 21.52 22.18
CA LYS A 140 20.26 21.41 22.73
C LYS A 140 20.25 21.74 24.25
N GLY A 141 20.70 20.79 25.06
CA GLY A 141 20.74 20.93 26.53
C GLY A 141 19.50 20.41 27.27
N ALA A 142 18.46 19.94 26.55
CA ALA A 142 17.31 19.28 27.18
C ALA A 142 17.47 17.76 27.13
N SER A 143 16.93 17.03 28.10
CA SER A 143 16.79 15.59 28.09
C SER A 143 15.47 15.16 27.47
N PHE A 144 15.44 13.96 26.90
CA PHE A 144 14.20 13.32 26.45
C PHE A 144 13.41 12.85 27.67
N ASP A 145 12.17 13.31 27.78
CA ASP A 145 11.23 12.93 28.83
C ASP A 145 10.39 11.73 28.35
N ALA A 146 10.82 10.53 28.77
CA ALA A 146 10.15 9.29 28.37
C ALA A 146 8.77 9.12 29.00
N GLU A 147 8.56 9.62 30.22
CA GLU A 147 7.26 9.52 30.89
C GLU A 147 6.21 10.38 30.22
N LYS A 148 6.56 11.63 29.95
CA LYS A 148 5.68 12.53 29.19
C LYS A 148 5.37 11.99 27.80
N TRP A 149 6.38 11.47 27.12
CA TRP A 149 6.19 10.88 25.80
C TRP A 149 5.27 9.65 25.85
N GLY A 150 5.43 8.78 26.84
CA GLY A 150 4.55 7.64 27.08
C GLY A 150 3.11 8.05 27.37
N ALA A 151 2.91 9.10 28.17
CA ALA A 151 1.58 9.64 28.47
C ALA A 151 0.86 10.23 27.25
N ASP A 152 1.60 10.75 26.27
CA ASP A 152 1.02 11.24 25.00
C ASP A 152 0.56 10.09 24.08
N TYR A 153 0.98 8.85 24.36
CA TYR A 153 0.59 7.65 23.60
C TYR A 153 -0.72 7.01 24.09
N HIS A 154 -1.12 7.29 25.34
CA HIS A 154 -2.33 6.77 25.97
C HIS A 154 -3.46 7.81 25.98
#